data_e6321b5092a9a91a5c821f47e883944f
#
_entry.id   e6321b5092a9a91a5c821f47e883944f
#
_cell.length_a   1.000
_cell.length_b   1.000
_cell.length_c   1.000
_cell.angle_alpha   90.00
_cell.angle_beta   90.00
_cell.angle_gamma   90.00
#
_symmetry.space_group_name_H-M   'P 1'
#
loop_
_entity.id
_entity.type
_entity.pdbx_description
1 polymer ?
#
loop_
_entity_poly.entity_id
_entity_poly.type
_entity_poly.pdbx_seq_one_letter_code
_entity_poly.pdbx_strand_id
1 'polypeptide(L)'
;MWFIENNCYGVSTEIHRVTNTPDLATRAAAYGVEYAVVDGTDPVEVYEAMCKAMEHARSGKGPYVLEAKVFRYQGHYCGDPAVYRPAEYMEEALKNDPIDKLGARLKAMGVKEEELAQIHQEAKAEMDEAVKFSDESPYPDPATVLDDMYVSDNERCVAR
;
A
#
# COMPACT_ATOMS: atom_id res chain seq x y z
N MET A 1 -11.93 4.20 -8.17
CA MET A 1 -11.66 3.08 -7.26
C MET A 1 -10.96 3.61 -6.02
N TRP A 2 -11.30 3.10 -4.85
CA TRP A 2 -10.59 3.35 -3.60
C TRP A 2 -9.88 2.08 -3.16
N PHE A 3 -8.61 2.21 -2.77
CA PHE A 3 -7.82 1.13 -2.22
C PHE A 3 -7.49 1.45 -0.75
N ILE A 4 -7.74 0.50 0.14
CA ILE A 4 -7.51 0.65 1.59
C ILE A 4 -6.44 -0.37 2.02
N GLU A 5 -5.29 0.12 2.43
CA GLU A 5 -4.27 -0.69 3.13
C GLU A 5 -4.60 -0.70 4.62
N ASN A 6 -5.32 -1.71 5.06
CA ASN A 6 -5.75 -1.81 6.44
C ASN A 6 -4.75 -2.63 7.27
N ASN A 7 -3.86 -1.93 7.97
CA ASN A 7 -2.93 -2.54 8.92
C ASN A 7 -3.47 -2.65 10.34
N CYS A 8 -4.76 -2.42 10.54
CA CYS A 8 -5.48 -2.49 11.82
C CYS A 8 -5.07 -1.47 12.88
N TYR A 9 -4.22 -0.49 12.55
CA TYR A 9 -3.79 0.56 13.48
C TYR A 9 -3.91 1.97 12.89
N GLY A 10 -4.48 2.89 13.67
CA GLY A 10 -4.38 4.33 13.44
C GLY A 10 -3.36 4.92 14.40
N VAL A 11 -2.13 5.18 13.95
CA VAL A 11 -0.97 5.49 14.78
C VAL A 11 -0.74 4.36 15.81
N SER A 12 -1.12 4.55 17.07
CA SER A 12 -1.02 3.59 18.18
C SER A 12 -2.35 2.95 18.56
N THR A 13 -3.47 3.37 17.95
CA THR A 13 -4.80 2.91 18.31
C THR A 13 -5.24 1.76 17.41
N GLU A 14 -5.52 0.62 18.01
CA GLU A 14 -6.04 -0.55 17.33
C GLU A 14 -7.46 -0.31 16.79
N ILE A 15 -7.76 -0.83 15.61
CA ILE A 15 -9.03 -0.61 14.89
C ILE A 15 -10.26 -1.03 15.72
N HIS A 16 -10.18 -2.13 16.45
CA HIS A 16 -11.28 -2.64 17.29
C HIS A 16 -11.69 -1.71 18.44
N ARG A 17 -10.82 -0.76 18.81
CA ARG A 17 -11.11 0.24 19.84
C ARG A 17 -11.91 1.43 19.32
N VAL A 18 -11.93 1.62 18.00
CA VAL A 18 -12.53 2.82 17.37
C VAL A 18 -13.67 2.50 16.41
N THR A 19 -13.84 1.24 16.02
CA THR A 19 -14.94 0.83 15.14
C THR A 19 -15.40 -0.60 15.41
N ASN A 20 -16.71 -0.83 15.24
CA ASN A 20 -17.32 -2.16 15.27
C ASN A 20 -17.26 -2.85 13.90
N THR A 21 -16.75 -2.17 12.86
CA THR A 21 -16.59 -2.70 11.51
C THR A 21 -15.11 -2.69 11.14
N PRO A 22 -14.33 -3.70 11.57
CA PRO A 22 -12.89 -3.76 11.29
C PRO A 22 -12.58 -3.94 9.80
N ASP A 23 -13.52 -4.47 9.03
CA ASP A 23 -13.49 -4.51 7.57
C ASP A 23 -14.06 -3.21 7.03
N LEU A 24 -13.18 -2.25 6.77
CA LEU A 24 -13.57 -0.88 6.43
C LEU A 24 -14.31 -0.79 5.09
N ALA A 25 -13.97 -1.65 4.12
CA ALA A 25 -14.62 -1.70 2.81
C ALA A 25 -16.11 -2.04 2.89
N THR A 26 -16.56 -2.74 3.94
CA THR A 26 -18.00 -3.07 4.12
C THR A 26 -18.88 -1.84 4.23
N ARG A 27 -18.31 -0.68 4.60
CA ARG A 27 -19.04 0.59 4.64
C ARG A 27 -19.50 1.07 3.27
N ALA A 28 -18.85 0.62 2.21
CA ALA A 28 -19.22 0.93 0.82
C ALA A 28 -20.66 0.48 0.49
N ALA A 29 -21.13 -0.61 1.11
CA ALA A 29 -22.49 -1.11 0.93
C ALA A 29 -23.58 -0.07 1.27
N ALA A 30 -23.33 0.81 2.25
CA ALA A 30 -24.26 1.87 2.63
C ALA A 30 -24.47 2.91 1.51
N TYR A 31 -23.53 2.97 0.57
CA TYR A 31 -23.56 3.87 -0.60
C TYR A 31 -23.91 3.14 -1.90
N GLY A 32 -24.26 1.85 -1.83
CA GLY A 32 -24.49 1.03 -3.02
C GLY A 32 -23.23 0.80 -3.86
N VAL A 33 -22.06 0.88 -3.26
CA VAL A 33 -20.76 0.70 -3.94
C VAL A 33 -20.26 -0.72 -3.71
N GLU A 34 -19.85 -1.37 -4.81
CA GLU A 34 -19.21 -2.69 -4.76
C GLU A 34 -17.90 -2.66 -4.02
N TYR A 35 -17.61 -3.73 -3.28
CA TYR A 35 -16.38 -3.83 -2.49
C TYR A 35 -15.86 -5.26 -2.38
N ALA A 36 -14.58 -5.39 -2.02
CA ALA A 36 -13.97 -6.65 -1.57
C ALA A 36 -12.98 -6.38 -0.45
N VAL A 37 -12.76 -7.42 0.35
CA VAL A 37 -11.70 -7.49 1.37
C VAL A 37 -10.83 -8.70 1.03
N VAL A 38 -9.52 -8.52 1.01
CA VAL A 38 -8.55 -9.54 0.59
C VAL A 38 -7.39 -9.65 1.59
N ASP A 39 -6.70 -10.78 1.54
CA ASP A 39 -5.41 -10.93 2.23
C ASP A 39 -4.33 -10.10 1.51
N GLY A 40 -3.97 -8.96 2.10
CA GLY A 40 -2.93 -8.08 1.57
C GLY A 40 -1.51 -8.66 1.69
N THR A 41 -1.36 -9.82 2.33
CA THR A 41 -0.09 -10.55 2.42
C THR A 41 0.06 -11.59 1.31
N ASP A 42 -0.94 -11.76 0.42
CA ASP A 42 -0.81 -12.55 -0.80
C ASP A 42 -0.83 -11.62 -2.05
N PRO A 43 0.34 -11.35 -2.67
CA PRO A 43 0.41 -10.47 -3.83
C PRO A 43 -0.44 -10.92 -5.03
N VAL A 44 -0.68 -12.21 -5.18
CA VAL A 44 -1.50 -12.75 -6.28
C VAL A 44 -2.97 -12.51 -6.02
N GLU A 45 -3.44 -12.71 -4.79
CA GLU A 45 -4.83 -12.40 -4.41
C GLU A 45 -5.12 -10.91 -4.59
N VAL A 46 -4.20 -10.04 -4.14
CA VAL A 46 -4.32 -8.59 -4.36
C VAL A 46 -4.37 -8.24 -5.84
N TYR A 47 -3.50 -8.84 -6.67
CA TYR A 47 -3.48 -8.61 -8.12
C TYR A 47 -4.80 -9.01 -8.77
N GLU A 48 -5.33 -10.20 -8.47
CA GLU A 48 -6.58 -10.69 -9.04
C GLU A 48 -7.79 -9.84 -8.63
N ALA A 49 -7.83 -9.44 -7.36
CA ALA A 49 -8.89 -8.56 -6.84
C ALA A 49 -8.79 -7.15 -7.46
N MET A 50 -7.58 -6.64 -7.64
CA MET A 50 -7.35 -5.36 -8.30
C MET A 50 -7.82 -5.38 -9.76
N CYS A 51 -7.52 -6.45 -10.51
CA CYS A 51 -7.98 -6.62 -11.88
C CYS A 51 -9.52 -6.58 -11.96
N LYS A 52 -10.21 -7.28 -11.07
CA LYS A 52 -11.70 -7.27 -10.99
C LYS A 52 -12.24 -5.88 -10.67
N ALA A 53 -11.66 -5.20 -9.68
CA ALA A 53 -12.08 -3.85 -9.29
C ALA A 53 -11.88 -2.83 -10.42
N MET A 54 -10.76 -2.93 -11.14
CA MET A 54 -10.48 -2.06 -12.27
C MET A 54 -11.39 -2.33 -13.47
N GLU A 55 -11.67 -3.60 -13.77
CA GLU A 55 -12.62 -3.97 -14.82
C GLU A 55 -14.02 -3.44 -14.51
N HIS A 56 -14.48 -3.60 -13.24
CA HIS A 56 -15.76 -3.05 -12.79
C HIS A 56 -15.84 -1.55 -13.06
N ALA A 57 -14.85 -0.79 -12.60
CA ALA A 57 -14.84 0.66 -12.77
C ALA A 57 -14.75 1.09 -14.25
N ARG A 58 -13.88 0.45 -15.04
CA ARG A 58 -13.68 0.76 -16.48
C ARG A 58 -14.87 0.37 -17.34
N SER A 59 -15.64 -0.65 -16.95
CA SER A 59 -16.88 -1.04 -17.66
C SER A 59 -18.08 -0.12 -17.36
N GLY A 60 -17.89 0.96 -16.59
CA GLY A 60 -18.95 1.92 -16.27
C GLY A 60 -19.95 1.45 -15.22
N LYS A 61 -19.65 0.36 -14.48
CA LYS A 61 -20.53 -0.17 -13.42
C LYS A 61 -20.51 0.68 -12.14
N GLY A 62 -19.62 1.66 -12.06
CA GLY A 62 -19.50 2.59 -10.94
C GLY A 62 -18.19 2.44 -10.16
N PRO A 63 -18.10 3.09 -8.99
CA PRO A 63 -16.94 3.00 -8.13
C PRO A 63 -16.79 1.61 -7.49
N TYR A 64 -15.58 1.33 -6.99
CA TYR A 64 -15.26 0.10 -6.28
C TYR A 64 -14.36 0.41 -5.08
N VAL A 65 -14.55 -0.30 -3.96
CA VAL A 65 -13.68 -0.23 -2.79
C VAL A 65 -12.99 -1.57 -2.59
N LEU A 66 -11.66 -1.59 -2.63
CA LEU A 66 -10.85 -2.77 -2.34
C LEU A 66 -10.06 -2.53 -1.08
N GLU A 67 -10.20 -3.41 -0.09
CA GLU A 67 -9.45 -3.40 1.14
C GLU A 67 -8.50 -4.59 1.20
N ALA A 68 -7.21 -4.30 1.42
CA ALA A 68 -6.18 -5.31 1.67
C ALA A 68 -5.81 -5.30 3.16
N LYS A 69 -5.92 -6.45 3.82
CA LYS A 69 -5.43 -6.64 5.20
C LYS A 69 -3.93 -6.84 5.16
N VAL A 70 -3.21 -5.96 5.81
CA VAL A 70 -1.74 -5.94 5.80
C VAL A 70 -1.18 -5.82 7.21
N PHE A 71 0.12 -6.04 7.34
CA PHE A 71 0.86 -5.74 8.56
C PHE A 71 1.74 -4.50 8.38
N ARG A 72 1.92 -3.75 9.45
CA ARG A 72 2.88 -2.65 9.51
C ARG A 72 4.09 -3.11 10.31
N TYR A 73 5.24 -3.38 9.66
CA TYR A 73 6.44 -3.87 10.32
C TYR A 73 7.08 -2.81 11.22
N GLN A 74 7.27 -1.62 10.70
CA GLN A 74 7.89 -0.52 11.44
C GLN A 74 6.87 0.21 12.33
N GLY A 75 7.34 1.09 13.21
CA GLY A 75 6.50 2.03 13.92
C GLY A 75 5.78 3.00 12.95
N HIS A 76 4.92 3.85 13.47
CA HIS A 76 4.23 4.84 12.67
C HIS A 76 5.17 5.90 12.09
N TYR A 77 6.26 6.18 12.79
CA TYR A 77 7.35 7.08 12.36
C TYR A 77 8.69 6.56 12.93
N CYS A 78 9.82 7.10 12.48
CA CYS A 78 11.16 6.60 12.83
C CYS A 78 11.47 6.52 14.32
N GLY A 79 10.86 7.37 15.15
CA GLY A 79 11.03 7.39 16.61
C GLY A 79 9.98 6.59 17.39
N ASP A 80 9.06 5.91 16.72
CA ASP A 80 7.99 5.13 17.36
C ASP A 80 8.50 3.73 17.76
N PRO A 81 8.65 3.43 19.07
CA PRO A 81 9.10 2.13 19.54
C PRO A 81 8.03 1.02 19.43
N ALA A 82 6.82 1.37 19.00
CA ALA A 82 5.68 0.47 18.76
C ALA A 82 5.30 -0.43 19.96
N VAL A 83 5.54 0.00 21.19
CA VAL A 83 5.25 -0.75 22.43
C VAL A 83 3.76 -1.03 22.66
N TYR A 84 2.89 -0.40 21.94
CA TYR A 84 1.44 -0.61 21.96
C TYR A 84 1.01 -1.87 21.19
N ARG A 85 1.88 -2.46 20.38
CA ARG A 85 1.60 -3.70 19.64
C ARG A 85 1.98 -4.92 20.48
N PRO A 86 1.14 -5.96 20.55
CA PRO A 86 1.52 -7.23 21.15
C PRO A 86 2.74 -7.85 20.44
N ALA A 87 3.57 -8.61 21.16
CA ALA A 87 4.71 -9.31 20.56
C ALA A 87 4.26 -10.28 19.47
N GLU A 88 3.13 -10.93 19.66
CA GLU A 88 2.51 -11.90 18.75
C GLU A 88 2.15 -11.25 17.39
N TYR A 89 1.85 -9.94 17.38
CA TYR A 89 1.59 -9.22 16.14
C TYR A 89 2.79 -9.26 15.19
N MET A 90 3.99 -9.03 15.72
CA MET A 90 5.21 -9.05 14.90
C MET A 90 5.60 -10.46 14.47
N GLU A 91 5.39 -11.46 15.34
CA GLU A 91 5.62 -12.87 14.98
C GLU A 91 4.71 -13.29 13.83
N GLU A 92 3.44 -12.90 13.87
CA GLU A 92 2.48 -13.21 12.83
C GLU A 92 2.80 -12.46 11.53
N ALA A 93 3.17 -11.17 11.62
CA ALA A 93 3.58 -10.37 10.49
C ALA A 93 4.76 -10.99 9.73
N LEU A 94 5.81 -11.42 10.45
CA LEU A 94 7.00 -12.02 9.86
C LEU A 94 6.72 -13.39 9.22
N LYS A 95 5.80 -14.16 9.77
CA LYS A 95 5.36 -15.45 9.16
C LYS A 95 4.58 -15.24 7.86
N ASN A 96 3.96 -14.07 7.72
CA ASN A 96 3.10 -13.73 6.60
C ASN A 96 3.74 -12.69 5.67
N ASP A 97 5.07 -12.60 5.61
CA ASP A 97 5.75 -11.67 4.71
C ASP A 97 5.38 -11.98 3.24
N PRO A 98 4.80 -11.02 2.50
CA PRO A 98 4.37 -11.22 1.12
C PRO A 98 5.53 -11.54 0.17
N ILE A 99 6.75 -11.05 0.46
CA ILE A 99 7.95 -11.33 -0.35
C ILE A 99 8.33 -12.79 -0.21
N ASP A 100 8.37 -13.31 1.02
CA ASP A 100 8.70 -14.71 1.29
C ASP A 100 7.64 -15.66 0.74
N LYS A 101 6.35 -15.34 0.91
CA LYS A 101 5.23 -16.11 0.34
C LYS A 101 5.32 -16.19 -1.18
N LEU A 102 5.52 -15.06 -1.84
CA LEU A 102 5.64 -15.02 -3.30
C LEU A 102 6.90 -15.75 -3.77
N GLY A 103 8.03 -15.55 -3.10
CA GLY A 103 9.28 -16.25 -3.39
C GLY A 103 9.13 -17.76 -3.32
N ALA A 104 8.48 -18.28 -2.27
CA ALA A 104 8.19 -19.70 -2.14
C ALA A 104 7.29 -20.22 -3.27
N ARG A 105 6.27 -19.46 -3.66
CA ARG A 105 5.36 -19.81 -4.77
C ARG A 105 6.10 -19.83 -6.11
N LEU A 106 6.96 -18.85 -6.40
CA LEU A 106 7.75 -18.79 -7.61
C LEU A 106 8.75 -19.96 -7.70
N LYS A 107 9.40 -20.32 -6.60
CA LYS A 107 10.25 -21.53 -6.53
C LYS A 107 9.47 -22.81 -6.85
N ALA A 108 8.27 -22.96 -6.30
CA ALA A 108 7.39 -24.08 -6.61
C ALA A 108 6.97 -24.13 -8.09
N MET A 109 6.95 -23.00 -8.78
CA MET A 109 6.70 -22.89 -10.22
C MET A 109 7.95 -23.09 -11.07
N GLY A 110 9.14 -23.30 -10.46
CA GLY A 110 10.40 -23.60 -11.15
C GLY A 110 11.33 -22.40 -11.34
N VAL A 111 11.04 -21.25 -10.76
CA VAL A 111 11.97 -20.11 -10.74
C VAL A 111 13.17 -20.47 -9.85
N LYS A 112 14.37 -20.20 -10.33
CA LYS A 112 15.60 -20.56 -9.63
C LYS A 112 15.92 -19.58 -8.49
N GLU A 113 16.60 -20.10 -7.48
CA GLU A 113 17.05 -19.29 -6.34
C GLU A 113 17.94 -18.11 -6.77
N GLU A 114 18.83 -18.37 -7.75
CA GLU A 114 19.74 -17.35 -8.28
C GLU A 114 19.00 -16.18 -8.92
N GLU A 115 17.87 -16.45 -9.60
CA GLU A 115 17.04 -15.42 -10.22
C GLU A 115 16.37 -14.55 -9.17
N LEU A 116 15.86 -15.14 -8.08
CA LEU A 116 15.29 -14.41 -6.96
C LEU A 116 16.34 -13.58 -6.21
N ALA A 117 17.53 -14.16 -5.99
CA ALA A 117 18.64 -13.45 -5.38
C ALA A 117 19.10 -12.24 -6.23
N GLN A 118 19.09 -12.38 -7.55
CA GLN A 118 19.41 -11.28 -8.46
C GLN A 118 18.37 -10.15 -8.34
N ILE A 119 17.07 -10.47 -8.33
CA ILE A 119 15.99 -9.48 -8.14
C ILE A 119 16.18 -8.71 -6.82
N HIS A 120 16.52 -9.39 -5.74
CA HIS A 120 16.81 -8.74 -4.46
C HIS A 120 18.01 -7.79 -4.53
N GLN A 121 19.07 -8.18 -5.22
CA GLN A 121 20.24 -7.33 -5.41
C GLN A 121 19.93 -6.09 -6.25
N GLU A 122 19.17 -6.27 -7.34
CA GLU A 122 18.74 -5.16 -8.20
C GLU A 122 17.85 -4.17 -7.44
N ALA A 123 16.85 -4.66 -6.69
CA ALA A 123 15.99 -3.82 -5.87
C ALA A 123 16.78 -3.05 -4.80
N LYS A 124 17.77 -3.71 -4.16
CA LYS A 124 18.64 -3.03 -3.21
C LYS A 124 19.48 -1.95 -3.86
N ALA A 125 20.07 -2.23 -5.01
CA ALA A 125 20.89 -1.27 -5.75
C ALA A 125 20.07 -0.04 -6.18
N GLU A 126 18.81 -0.23 -6.61
CA GLU A 126 17.88 0.86 -6.94
C GLU A 126 17.60 1.74 -5.72
N MET A 127 17.41 1.14 -4.54
CA MET A 127 17.21 1.90 -3.30
C MET A 127 18.47 2.68 -2.89
N ASP A 128 19.65 2.07 -3.00
CA ASP A 128 20.93 2.72 -2.71
C ASP A 128 21.15 3.95 -3.65
N GLU A 129 20.78 3.81 -4.93
CA GLU A 129 20.84 4.92 -5.91
C GLU A 129 19.81 6.02 -5.61
N ALA A 130 18.59 5.65 -5.17
CA ALA A 130 17.56 6.61 -4.77
C ALA A 130 17.99 7.44 -3.56
N VAL A 131 18.66 6.82 -2.57
CA VAL A 131 19.23 7.55 -1.42
C VAL A 131 20.30 8.52 -1.88
N LYS A 132 21.23 8.06 -2.72
CA LYS A 132 22.27 8.91 -3.29
C LYS A 132 21.72 10.08 -4.08
N PHE A 133 20.70 9.83 -4.92
CA PHE A 133 19.99 10.88 -5.67
C PHE A 133 19.40 11.93 -4.72
N SER A 134 18.78 11.50 -3.63
CA SER A 134 18.23 12.42 -2.63
C SER A 134 19.29 13.27 -1.96
N ASP A 135 20.42 12.66 -1.56
CA ASP A 135 21.52 13.35 -0.86
C ASP A 135 22.26 14.34 -1.77
N GLU A 136 22.40 14.03 -3.06
CA GLU A 136 23.09 14.86 -4.05
C GLU A 136 22.16 15.92 -4.68
N SER A 137 20.83 15.80 -4.50
CA SER A 137 19.88 16.75 -5.07
C SER A 137 19.96 18.11 -4.40
N PRO A 138 19.95 19.22 -5.15
CA PRO A 138 19.90 20.55 -4.56
C PRO A 138 18.58 20.79 -3.85
N TYR A 139 18.57 21.65 -2.85
CA TYR A 139 17.32 22.15 -2.27
C TYR A 139 16.50 22.90 -3.32
N PRO A 140 15.16 22.85 -3.23
CA PRO A 140 14.29 23.67 -4.09
C PRO A 140 14.63 25.16 -3.98
N ASP A 141 14.51 25.88 -5.09
CA ASP A 141 14.63 27.33 -5.08
C ASP A 141 13.50 27.94 -4.22
N PRO A 142 13.78 28.77 -3.21
CA PRO A 142 12.75 29.43 -2.42
C PRO A 142 11.74 30.24 -3.25
N ALA A 143 12.13 30.69 -4.44
CA ALA A 143 11.21 31.41 -5.35
C ALA A 143 10.06 30.52 -5.85
N THR A 144 10.24 29.18 -5.85
CA THR A 144 9.22 28.22 -6.33
C THR A 144 8.25 27.77 -5.24
N VAL A 145 8.30 28.34 -4.04
CA VAL A 145 7.49 27.91 -2.88
C VAL A 145 5.96 27.99 -3.12
N LEU A 146 5.52 28.84 -4.03
CA LEU A 146 4.11 29.01 -4.40
C LEU A 146 3.75 28.32 -5.71
N ASP A 147 4.70 27.68 -6.40
CA ASP A 147 4.42 26.98 -7.62
C ASP A 147 3.57 25.74 -7.30
N ASP A 148 2.74 25.32 -8.24
CA ASP A 148 1.87 24.15 -8.13
C ASP A 148 0.88 24.14 -6.93
N MET A 149 0.76 25.26 -6.21
CA MET A 149 -0.21 25.40 -5.11
C MET A 149 -1.66 25.46 -5.61
N TYR A 150 -1.87 25.96 -6.82
CA TYR A 150 -3.17 26.11 -7.45
C TYR A 150 -3.07 25.77 -8.94
N VAL A 151 -4.20 25.38 -9.50
CA VAL A 151 -4.35 25.24 -10.96
C VAL A 151 -4.01 26.56 -11.63
N SER A 152 -3.17 26.54 -12.65
CA SER A 152 -2.79 27.74 -13.41
C SER A 152 -4.04 28.45 -13.98
N ASP A 153 -3.94 29.73 -14.25
CA ASP A 153 -5.06 30.52 -14.81
C ASP A 153 -5.54 29.94 -16.14
N ASN A 154 -4.66 29.32 -16.92
CA ASN A 154 -5.01 28.64 -18.18
C ASN A 154 -5.81 27.34 -17.94
N GLU A 155 -5.56 26.62 -16.84
CA GLU A 155 -6.28 25.39 -16.48
C GLU A 155 -7.61 25.68 -15.80
N ARG A 156 -7.75 26.82 -15.09
CA ARG A 156 -9.03 27.26 -14.49
C ARG A 156 -10.11 27.50 -15.54
N CYS A 157 -9.74 27.88 -16.76
CA CYS A 157 -10.67 28.15 -17.84
C CYS A 157 -11.26 26.88 -18.46
N VAL A 158 -10.66 25.71 -18.26
CA VAL A 158 -11.11 24.43 -18.84
C VAL A 158 -12.06 23.68 -17.87
N ALA A 159 -12.08 24.02 -16.60
CA ALA A 159 -12.89 23.38 -15.56
C ALA A 159 -14.27 24.02 -15.30
N ARG A 160 -14.77 24.85 -16.22
CA ARG A 160 -16.10 25.46 -16.16
C ARG A 160 -17.08 24.85 -17.14
#